data_4cfcf1ad915a5fdc4f5dc23f11cc0891
#
_entry.id   4cfcf1ad915a5fdc4f5dc23f11cc0891
#
_cell.length_a   1.000
_cell.length_b   1.000
_cell.length_c   1.000
_cell.angle_alpha   90.00
_cell.angle_beta   90.00
_cell.angle_gamma   90.00
#
_symmetry.space_group_name_H-M   'P 1'
#
loop_
_entity.id
_entity.type
_entity.pdbx_description
1 polymer ?
#
loop_
_entity_poly.entity_id
_entity_poly.type
_entity_poly.pdbx_seq_one_letter_code
_entity_poly.pdbx_strand_id
1 'polypeptide(L)'
;MTILAIAAAAWILLHLLVAGALRPAIAGRIGENAFRGLFSVLSAISLGFLIWAYRGTPFVPLWDLGIGAVHMAKLLVFIACFLLVGSLTPRNPNLAGAELVLKDTLPAEGLIRVTRHPMLWAFTFWAIAHLLANGNLAALLLFGAILVVALNGMYSIDRKQHRRHGAAWDAFAAQTSLVPFLAIAQGRNRFVFREYGLARVIIACALFLILMYGHGYVIGRDVTG
;
A
#
# COMPACT_ATOMS: atom_id res chain seq x y z
N MET A 1 0.59 -19.28 -17.13
CA MET A 1 0.85 -19.32 -15.67
C MET A 1 2.31 -19.05 -15.31
N THR A 2 3.29 -19.72 -15.94
CA THR A 2 4.73 -19.55 -15.63
C THR A 2 5.22 -18.12 -15.74
N ILE A 3 4.85 -17.40 -16.80
CA ILE A 3 5.24 -15.99 -17.00
C ILE A 3 4.72 -15.12 -15.84
N LEU A 4 3.47 -15.33 -15.40
CA LEU A 4 2.90 -14.59 -14.28
C LEU A 4 3.62 -14.93 -12.97
N ALA A 5 3.98 -16.18 -12.72
CA ALA A 5 4.75 -16.56 -11.53
C ALA A 5 6.14 -15.91 -11.52
N ILE A 6 6.82 -15.87 -12.68
CA ILE A 6 8.10 -15.18 -12.81
C ILE A 6 7.94 -13.67 -12.58
N ALA A 7 6.90 -13.05 -13.14
CA ALA A 7 6.64 -11.63 -12.95
C ALA A 7 6.33 -11.30 -11.47
N ALA A 8 5.54 -12.14 -10.78
CA ALA A 8 5.25 -12.00 -9.36
C ALA A 8 6.51 -12.15 -8.51
N ALA A 9 7.34 -13.15 -8.79
CA ALA A 9 8.62 -13.33 -8.11
C ALA A 9 9.57 -12.14 -8.34
N ALA A 10 9.68 -11.66 -9.58
CA ALA A 10 10.49 -10.48 -9.91
C ALA A 10 10.01 -9.22 -9.18
N TRP A 11 8.69 -8.99 -9.10
CA TRP A 11 8.09 -7.90 -8.33
C TRP A 11 8.47 -7.97 -6.84
N ILE A 12 8.31 -9.15 -6.23
CA ILE A 12 8.66 -9.36 -4.82
C ILE A 12 10.17 -9.14 -4.61
N LEU A 13 11.02 -9.76 -5.43
CA LEU A 13 12.48 -9.66 -5.30
C LEU A 13 12.98 -8.22 -5.50
N LEU A 14 12.43 -7.48 -6.46
CA LEU A 14 12.74 -6.07 -6.65
C LEU A 14 12.50 -5.25 -5.37
N HIS A 15 11.36 -5.47 -4.71
CA HIS A 15 11.01 -4.72 -3.51
C HIS A 15 11.73 -5.20 -2.25
N LEU A 16 11.90 -6.50 -2.06
CA LEU A 16 12.55 -7.04 -0.86
C LEU A 16 14.09 -6.96 -0.94
N LEU A 17 14.67 -7.28 -2.08
CA LEU A 17 16.12 -7.29 -2.23
C LEU A 17 16.65 -5.92 -2.63
N VAL A 18 16.18 -5.36 -3.75
CA VAL A 18 16.77 -4.12 -4.30
C VAL A 18 16.43 -2.91 -3.42
N ALA A 19 15.15 -2.71 -3.06
CA ALA A 19 14.75 -1.62 -2.17
C ALA A 19 15.00 -1.95 -0.69
N GLY A 20 15.23 -3.21 -0.35
CA GLY A 20 15.52 -3.70 1.00
C GLY A 20 17.01 -3.87 1.27
N ALA A 21 17.50 -5.10 1.11
CA ALA A 21 18.84 -5.51 1.53
C ALA A 21 19.96 -4.85 0.73
N LEU A 22 19.80 -4.71 -0.59
CA LEU A 22 20.84 -4.18 -1.49
C LEU A 22 20.85 -2.65 -1.57
N ARG A 23 19.78 -1.98 -1.11
CA ARG A 23 19.68 -0.52 -1.19
C ARG A 23 20.89 0.23 -0.65
N PRO A 24 21.46 -0.08 0.56
CA PRO A 24 22.61 0.66 1.08
C PRO A 24 23.81 0.58 0.14
N ALA A 25 24.09 -0.60 -0.45
CA ALA A 25 25.20 -0.80 -1.36
C ALA A 25 25.00 -0.07 -2.70
N ILE A 26 23.77 -0.11 -3.26
CA ILE A 26 23.48 0.52 -4.54
C ILE A 26 23.41 2.05 -4.38
N ALA A 27 22.64 2.53 -3.41
CA ALA A 27 22.51 3.98 -3.16
C ALA A 27 23.83 4.62 -2.74
N GLY A 28 24.68 3.89 -2.03
CA GLY A 28 26.04 4.35 -1.69
C GLY A 28 26.95 4.55 -2.90
N ARG A 29 26.69 3.84 -4.02
CA ARG A 29 27.49 3.98 -5.27
C ARG A 29 26.95 5.05 -6.21
N ILE A 30 25.61 5.11 -6.40
CA ILE A 30 24.98 5.98 -7.40
C ILE A 30 24.31 7.22 -6.80
N GLY A 31 24.27 7.33 -5.47
CA GLY A 31 23.56 8.38 -4.76
C GLY A 31 22.07 8.08 -4.54
N GLU A 32 21.51 8.64 -3.47
CA GLU A 32 20.14 8.35 -3.02
C GLU A 32 19.07 8.79 -4.04
N ASN A 33 19.23 9.96 -4.68
CA ASN A 33 18.25 10.48 -5.65
C ASN A 33 18.24 9.65 -6.94
N ALA A 34 19.42 9.26 -7.45
CA ALA A 34 19.53 8.38 -8.61
C ALA A 34 18.92 7.00 -8.31
N PHE A 35 19.19 6.44 -7.12
CA PHE A 35 18.58 5.20 -6.68
C PHE A 35 17.05 5.28 -6.67
N ARG A 36 16.48 6.35 -6.10
CA ARG A 36 15.01 6.56 -6.04
C ARG A 36 14.40 6.62 -7.43
N GLY A 37 15.00 7.40 -8.34
CA GLY A 37 14.54 7.50 -9.72
C GLY A 37 14.57 6.16 -10.43
N LEU A 38 15.71 5.47 -10.38
CA LEU A 38 15.90 4.15 -11.01
C LEU A 38 14.91 3.12 -10.42
N PHE A 39 14.78 3.06 -9.11
CA PHE A 39 13.84 2.15 -8.44
C PHE A 39 12.39 2.43 -8.84
N SER A 40 11.99 3.70 -8.92
CA SER A 40 10.62 4.06 -9.35
C SER A 40 10.33 3.60 -10.77
N VAL A 41 11.27 3.78 -11.69
CA VAL A 41 11.14 3.32 -13.09
C VAL A 41 11.06 1.79 -13.16
N LEU A 42 11.98 1.09 -12.49
CA LEU A 42 11.98 -0.38 -12.46
C LEU A 42 10.71 -0.94 -11.83
N SER A 43 10.21 -0.29 -10.76
CA SER A 43 8.96 -0.66 -10.10
C SER A 43 7.76 -0.50 -11.03
N ALA A 44 7.68 0.62 -11.76
CA ALA A 44 6.60 0.87 -12.72
C ALA A 44 6.62 -0.15 -13.88
N ILE A 45 7.81 -0.44 -14.44
CA ILE A 45 7.97 -1.44 -15.49
C ILE A 45 7.59 -2.84 -14.98
N SER A 46 8.07 -3.21 -13.79
CA SER A 46 7.77 -4.51 -13.18
C SER A 46 6.29 -4.68 -12.88
N LEU A 47 5.59 -3.62 -12.42
CA LEU A 47 4.15 -3.64 -12.23
C LEU A 47 3.41 -3.77 -13.57
N GLY A 48 3.81 -3.01 -14.57
CA GLY A 48 3.24 -3.11 -15.92
C GLY A 48 3.38 -4.52 -16.50
N PHE A 49 4.55 -5.13 -16.35
CA PHE A 49 4.80 -6.51 -16.78
C PHE A 49 3.95 -7.52 -16.00
N LEU A 50 3.80 -7.33 -14.68
CA LEU A 50 2.96 -8.19 -13.84
C LEU A 50 1.48 -8.12 -14.25
N ILE A 51 0.95 -6.93 -14.54
CA ILE A 51 -0.42 -6.72 -15.02
C ILE A 51 -0.60 -7.32 -16.42
N TRP A 52 0.36 -7.11 -17.31
CA TRP A 52 0.33 -7.69 -18.66
C TRP A 52 0.30 -9.22 -18.60
N ALA A 53 1.18 -9.84 -17.79
CA ALA A 53 1.23 -11.28 -17.62
C ALA A 53 -0.08 -11.84 -17.03
N TYR A 54 -0.70 -11.12 -16.11
CA TYR A 54 -2.00 -11.49 -15.53
C TYR A 54 -3.11 -11.58 -16.58
N ARG A 55 -3.18 -10.61 -17.50
CA ARG A 55 -4.22 -10.56 -18.55
C ARG A 55 -4.20 -11.77 -19.49
N GLY A 56 -3.03 -12.32 -19.76
CA GLY A 56 -2.84 -13.47 -20.66
C GLY A 56 -2.93 -14.83 -19.94
N THR A 57 -3.31 -14.88 -18.67
CA THR A 57 -3.26 -16.11 -17.89
C THR A 57 -4.61 -16.82 -17.87
N PRO A 58 -4.65 -18.17 -18.07
CA PRO A 58 -5.89 -18.96 -17.98
C PRO A 58 -6.47 -18.94 -16.58
N PHE A 59 -7.79 -19.00 -16.50
CA PHE A 59 -8.51 -19.09 -15.22
C PHE A 59 -8.36 -20.49 -14.61
N VAL A 60 -7.73 -20.57 -13.44
CA VAL A 60 -7.60 -21.81 -12.66
C VAL A 60 -8.27 -21.57 -11.30
N PRO A 61 -9.47 -22.13 -11.07
CA PRO A 61 -10.22 -21.89 -9.84
C PRO A 61 -9.51 -22.52 -8.63
N LEU A 62 -9.52 -21.83 -7.49
CA LEU A 62 -8.99 -22.29 -6.21
C LEU A 62 -10.06 -22.28 -5.11
N TRP A 63 -10.88 -21.21 -5.05
CA TRP A 63 -11.99 -21.07 -4.10
C TRP A 63 -13.11 -20.21 -4.68
N ASP A 64 -14.30 -20.36 -4.11
CA ASP A 64 -15.43 -19.45 -4.27
C ASP A 64 -16.00 -19.19 -2.88
N LEU A 65 -15.98 -17.93 -2.46
CA LEU A 65 -16.47 -17.49 -1.15
C LEU A 65 -17.88 -16.87 -1.22
N GLY A 66 -18.50 -16.93 -2.40
CA GLY A 66 -19.85 -16.45 -2.64
C GLY A 66 -20.02 -14.93 -2.56
N ILE A 67 -21.26 -14.48 -2.67
CA ILE A 67 -21.62 -13.06 -2.79
C ILE A 67 -21.23 -12.24 -1.55
N GLY A 68 -21.20 -12.84 -0.37
CA GLY A 68 -20.77 -12.17 0.86
C GLY A 68 -19.33 -11.67 0.78
N ALA A 69 -18.42 -12.44 0.16
CA ALA A 69 -17.04 -12.04 -0.04
C ALA A 69 -16.91 -10.87 -1.04
N VAL A 70 -17.78 -10.82 -2.06
CA VAL A 70 -17.85 -9.69 -3.00
C VAL A 70 -18.26 -8.41 -2.29
N HIS A 71 -19.27 -8.45 -1.41
CA HIS A 71 -19.67 -7.29 -0.61
C HIS A 71 -18.57 -6.85 0.36
N MET A 72 -17.90 -7.80 1.01
CA MET A 72 -16.74 -7.49 1.86
C MET A 72 -15.60 -6.87 1.05
N ALA A 73 -15.32 -7.35 -0.15
CA ALA A 73 -14.33 -6.78 -1.04
C ALA A 73 -14.65 -5.32 -1.40
N LYS A 74 -15.92 -5.01 -1.74
CA LYS A 74 -16.36 -3.62 -1.99
C LYS A 74 -16.12 -2.71 -0.77
N LEU A 75 -16.44 -3.19 0.44
CA LEU A 75 -16.17 -2.47 1.69
C LEU A 75 -14.67 -2.22 1.91
N LEU A 76 -13.83 -3.24 1.69
CA LEU A 76 -12.38 -3.11 1.83
C LEU A 76 -11.79 -2.12 0.82
N VAL A 77 -12.26 -2.12 -0.43
CA VAL A 77 -11.85 -1.12 -1.45
C VAL A 77 -12.29 0.29 -1.03
N PHE A 78 -13.51 0.43 -0.49
CA PHE A 78 -13.97 1.72 0.06
C PHE A 78 -13.02 2.23 1.15
N ILE A 79 -12.70 1.41 2.13
CA ILE A 79 -11.73 1.74 3.19
C ILE A 79 -10.35 2.05 2.60
N ALA A 80 -9.90 1.27 1.60
CA ALA A 80 -8.62 1.49 0.92
C ALA A 80 -8.57 2.87 0.24
N CYS A 81 -9.66 3.33 -0.40
CA CYS A 81 -9.73 4.67 -0.98
C CYS A 81 -9.55 5.78 0.07
N PHE A 82 -10.18 5.65 1.25
CA PHE A 82 -10.00 6.58 2.35
C PHE A 82 -8.55 6.60 2.86
N LEU A 83 -7.95 5.43 3.04
CA LEU A 83 -6.56 5.33 3.48
C LEU A 83 -5.59 5.89 2.44
N LEU A 84 -5.83 5.63 1.15
CA LEU A 84 -5.00 6.13 0.06
C LEU A 84 -5.05 7.65 -0.02
N VAL A 85 -6.25 8.23 -0.11
CA VAL A 85 -6.42 9.69 -0.20
C VAL A 85 -5.87 10.40 1.04
N GLY A 86 -6.15 9.86 2.22
CA GLY A 86 -5.62 10.44 3.45
C GLY A 86 -4.12 10.26 3.64
N SER A 87 -3.49 9.28 2.95
CA SER A 87 -2.05 9.08 2.98
C SER A 87 -1.25 10.18 2.28
N LEU A 88 -1.88 10.88 1.32
CA LEU A 88 -1.27 11.96 0.55
C LEU A 88 -1.18 13.28 1.35
N THR A 89 -1.24 13.20 2.66
CA THR A 89 -1.09 14.35 3.55
C THR A 89 0.36 14.83 3.55
N PRO A 90 0.65 16.16 3.43
CA PRO A 90 2.01 16.70 3.35
C PRO A 90 2.91 16.37 4.55
N ARG A 91 2.32 16.01 5.70
CA ARG A 91 3.03 15.71 6.96
C ARG A 91 3.23 14.22 7.23
N ASN A 92 3.12 13.36 6.22
CA ASN A 92 3.40 11.93 6.41
C ASN A 92 4.90 11.64 6.20
N PRO A 93 5.66 11.33 7.27
CA PRO A 93 7.11 11.09 7.19
C PRO A 93 7.47 9.83 6.39
N ASN A 94 6.50 8.97 6.08
CA ASN A 94 6.70 7.74 5.32
C ASN A 94 6.50 7.91 3.81
N LEU A 95 6.12 9.11 3.36
CA LEU A 95 6.08 9.43 1.94
C LEU A 95 7.48 9.72 1.41
N ALA A 96 7.73 9.35 0.15
CA ALA A 96 8.96 9.70 -0.54
C ALA A 96 9.12 11.23 -0.58
N GLY A 97 10.27 11.73 -0.12
CA GLY A 97 10.54 13.17 -0.06
C GLY A 97 10.10 13.89 1.23
N ALA A 98 9.40 13.21 2.13
CA ALA A 98 8.95 13.79 3.41
C ALA A 98 10.05 13.83 4.52
N GLU A 99 11.30 13.71 4.15
CA GLU A 99 12.45 13.62 5.08
C GLU A 99 12.68 14.85 5.96
N LEU A 100 12.13 15.99 5.56
CA LEU A 100 12.17 17.24 6.33
C LEU A 100 11.19 17.26 7.51
N VAL A 101 10.21 16.33 7.50
CA VAL A 101 9.09 16.33 8.45
C VAL A 101 9.50 15.80 9.83
N LEU A 102 10.58 15.00 9.93
CA LEU A 102 11.05 14.46 11.23
C LEU A 102 12.07 15.35 11.96
N LYS A 103 12.44 16.52 11.39
CA LYS A 103 13.36 17.45 12.07
C LYS A 103 12.74 18.15 13.27
N ASP A 104 11.41 18.28 13.28
CA ASP A 104 10.65 18.83 14.40
C ASP A 104 9.80 17.72 15.03
N THR A 105 9.54 17.82 16.33
CA THR A 105 8.64 16.92 17.07
C THR A 105 7.22 17.06 16.55
N LEU A 106 6.91 16.42 15.43
CA LEU A 106 5.61 16.51 14.82
C LEU A 106 4.60 15.62 15.55
N PRO A 107 3.50 16.20 16.02
CA PRO A 107 2.40 15.39 16.50
C PRO A 107 1.83 14.55 15.35
N ALA A 108 1.49 13.31 15.64
CA ALA A 108 0.74 12.49 14.68
C ALA A 108 -0.62 13.16 14.41
N GLU A 109 -0.93 13.43 13.14
CA GLU A 109 -2.17 14.09 12.70
C GLU A 109 -2.91 13.27 11.63
N GLY A 110 -4.21 13.45 11.53
CA GLY A 110 -5.04 12.81 10.50
C GLY A 110 -4.98 11.29 10.57
N LEU A 111 -4.79 10.63 9.43
CA LEU A 111 -4.69 9.17 9.35
C LEU A 111 -3.43 8.58 9.98
N ILE A 112 -2.39 9.38 10.21
CA ILE A 112 -1.20 8.94 10.92
C ILE A 112 -1.53 8.55 12.37
N ARG A 113 -2.57 9.13 12.97
CA ARG A 113 -3.11 8.69 14.27
C ARG A 113 -3.67 7.27 14.23
N VAL A 114 -4.26 6.88 13.09
CA VAL A 114 -4.84 5.55 12.89
C VAL A 114 -3.75 4.53 12.62
N THR A 115 -2.87 4.83 11.68
CA THR A 115 -1.68 4.02 11.35
C THR A 115 -0.60 4.89 10.74
N ARG A 116 0.67 4.59 11.02
CA ARG A 116 1.79 5.33 10.40
C ARG A 116 2.05 4.94 8.93
N HIS A 117 1.36 3.89 8.42
CA HIS A 117 1.48 3.41 7.04
C HIS A 117 0.14 3.38 6.28
N PRO A 118 -0.62 4.48 6.20
CA PRO A 118 -1.95 4.46 5.62
C PRO A 118 -1.95 4.03 4.14
N MET A 119 -0.94 4.43 3.34
CA MET A 119 -0.81 4.01 1.94
C MET A 119 -0.59 2.50 1.79
N LEU A 120 0.29 1.91 2.59
CA LEU A 120 0.55 0.47 2.52
C LEU A 120 -0.64 -0.34 3.02
N TRP A 121 -1.39 0.16 3.99
CA TRP A 121 -2.66 -0.44 4.38
C TRP A 121 -3.74 -0.31 3.30
N ALA A 122 -3.75 0.79 2.54
CA ALA A 122 -4.63 0.90 1.38
C ALA A 122 -4.34 -0.21 0.36
N PHE A 123 -3.07 -0.44 0.01
CA PHE A 123 -2.68 -1.55 -0.88
C PHE A 123 -2.96 -2.92 -0.27
N THR A 124 -2.78 -3.08 1.04
CA THR A 124 -3.10 -4.32 1.77
C THR A 124 -4.59 -4.65 1.66
N PHE A 125 -5.48 -3.71 1.98
CA PHE A 125 -6.93 -3.93 1.89
C PHE A 125 -7.40 -4.12 0.45
N TRP A 126 -6.83 -3.37 -0.49
CA TRP A 126 -7.11 -3.53 -1.91
C TRP A 126 -6.72 -4.93 -2.42
N ALA A 127 -5.54 -5.42 -2.04
CA ALA A 127 -5.10 -6.77 -2.43
C ALA A 127 -5.96 -7.86 -1.79
N ILE A 128 -6.29 -7.74 -0.49
CA ILE A 128 -7.18 -8.69 0.21
C ILE A 128 -8.57 -8.69 -0.45
N ALA A 129 -9.13 -7.52 -0.77
CA ALA A 129 -10.42 -7.40 -1.44
C ALA A 129 -10.45 -8.19 -2.75
N HIS A 130 -9.40 -8.04 -3.57
CA HIS A 130 -9.30 -8.76 -4.84
C HIS A 130 -9.08 -10.28 -4.64
N LEU A 131 -8.37 -10.71 -3.61
CA LEU A 131 -8.25 -12.14 -3.27
C LEU A 131 -9.57 -12.74 -2.81
N LEU A 132 -10.37 -11.99 -2.04
CA LEU A 132 -11.70 -12.44 -1.62
C LEU A 132 -12.66 -12.57 -2.80
N ALA A 133 -12.63 -11.62 -3.74
CA ALA A 133 -13.54 -11.59 -4.89
C ALA A 133 -13.09 -12.49 -6.06
N ASN A 134 -11.79 -12.85 -6.13
CA ASN A 134 -11.21 -13.60 -7.25
C ASN A 134 -10.47 -14.83 -6.75
N GLY A 135 -11.20 -15.91 -6.51
CA GLY A 135 -10.66 -17.17 -6.01
C GLY A 135 -9.96 -18.02 -7.08
N ASN A 136 -8.98 -17.48 -7.79
CA ASN A 136 -8.22 -18.18 -8.83
C ASN A 136 -6.70 -17.98 -8.67
N LEU A 137 -5.92 -18.88 -9.26
CA LEU A 137 -4.47 -18.92 -9.14
C LEU A 137 -3.79 -17.64 -9.70
N ALA A 138 -4.33 -17.09 -10.78
CA ALA A 138 -3.76 -15.85 -11.35
C ALA A 138 -3.93 -14.66 -10.38
N ALA A 139 -5.11 -14.52 -9.78
CA ALA A 139 -5.37 -13.50 -8.77
C ALA A 139 -4.50 -13.72 -7.52
N LEU A 140 -4.31 -14.95 -7.08
CA LEU A 140 -3.41 -15.27 -5.96
C LEU A 140 -1.98 -14.82 -6.23
N LEU A 141 -1.45 -15.05 -7.44
CA LEU A 141 -0.10 -14.63 -7.80
C LEU A 141 0.04 -13.10 -7.88
N LEU A 142 -0.91 -12.41 -8.53
CA LEU A 142 -0.87 -10.95 -8.68
C LEU A 142 -1.06 -10.24 -7.34
N PHE A 143 -2.22 -10.45 -6.72
CA PHE A 143 -2.61 -9.72 -5.51
C PHE A 143 -1.85 -10.22 -4.28
N GLY A 144 -1.47 -11.50 -4.24
CA GLY A 144 -0.58 -12.04 -3.22
C GLY A 144 0.81 -11.42 -3.27
N ALA A 145 1.39 -11.20 -4.46
CA ALA A 145 2.66 -10.51 -4.60
C ALA A 145 2.61 -9.05 -4.09
N ILE A 146 1.53 -8.33 -4.41
CA ILE A 146 1.31 -6.96 -3.93
C ILE A 146 1.13 -6.95 -2.41
N LEU A 147 0.36 -7.89 -1.86
CA LEU A 147 0.13 -8.04 -0.42
C LEU A 147 1.44 -8.29 0.34
N VAL A 148 2.27 -9.21 -0.13
CA VAL A 148 3.58 -9.50 0.47
C VAL A 148 4.47 -8.26 0.49
N VAL A 149 4.53 -7.52 -0.62
CA VAL A 149 5.33 -6.28 -0.71
C VAL A 149 4.78 -5.20 0.21
N ALA A 150 3.47 -5.01 0.28
CA ALA A 150 2.85 -4.00 1.14
C ALA A 150 3.11 -4.29 2.62
N LEU A 151 2.88 -5.52 3.07
CA LEU A 151 3.10 -5.91 4.47
C LEU A 151 4.58 -5.83 4.86
N ASN A 152 5.47 -6.39 4.04
CA ASN A 152 6.91 -6.32 4.30
C ASN A 152 7.43 -4.88 4.24
N GLY A 153 6.88 -4.06 3.36
CA GLY A 153 7.21 -2.65 3.20
C GLY A 153 7.05 -1.86 4.49
N MET A 154 5.99 -2.12 5.27
CA MET A 154 5.76 -1.43 6.56
C MET A 154 6.93 -1.64 7.52
N TYR A 155 7.35 -2.90 7.72
CA TYR A 155 8.48 -3.24 8.62
C TYR A 155 9.80 -2.70 8.07
N SER A 156 10.00 -2.79 6.74
CA SER A 156 11.23 -2.32 6.10
C SER A 156 11.38 -0.79 6.23
N ILE A 157 10.29 -0.04 6.06
CA ILE A 157 10.29 1.43 6.21
C ILE A 157 10.54 1.80 7.66
N ASP A 158 9.85 1.20 8.63
CA ASP A 158 10.06 1.46 10.06
C ASP A 158 11.52 1.26 10.45
N ARG A 159 12.12 0.14 10.04
CA ARG A 159 13.53 -0.15 10.31
C ARG A 159 14.48 0.88 9.70
N LYS A 160 14.20 1.34 8.47
CA LYS A 160 15.00 2.36 7.79
C LYS A 160 14.88 3.72 8.47
N GLN A 161 13.67 4.10 8.86
CA GLN A 161 13.40 5.37 9.55
C GLN A 161 14.05 5.38 10.93
N HIS A 162 13.95 4.29 11.69
CA HIS A 162 14.64 4.17 12.97
C HIS A 162 16.17 4.30 12.82
N ARG A 163 16.78 3.61 11.84
CA ARG A 163 18.24 3.71 11.59
C ARG A 163 18.67 5.12 11.19
N ARG A 164 17.81 5.87 10.50
CA ARG A 164 18.12 7.20 9.96
C ARG A 164 17.90 8.32 10.97
N HIS A 165 16.87 8.20 11.80
CA HIS A 165 16.38 9.27 12.65
C HIS A 165 16.47 8.97 14.15
N GLY A 166 16.77 7.72 14.55
CA GLY A 166 16.96 7.34 15.95
C GLY A 166 15.83 7.79 16.88
N ALA A 167 16.18 8.54 17.91
CA ALA A 167 15.24 8.98 18.96
C ALA A 167 14.04 9.80 18.42
N ALA A 168 14.21 10.57 17.34
CA ALA A 168 13.09 11.30 16.72
C ALA A 168 12.05 10.35 16.11
N TRP A 169 12.50 9.27 15.48
CA TRP A 169 11.61 8.22 15.01
C TRP A 169 10.93 7.48 16.17
N ASP A 170 11.66 7.17 17.23
CA ASP A 170 11.12 6.46 18.40
C ASP A 170 10.02 7.27 19.07
N ALA A 171 10.19 8.58 19.23
CA ALA A 171 9.18 9.49 19.74
C ALA A 171 7.90 9.52 18.86
N PHE A 172 8.06 9.52 17.53
CA PHE A 172 6.96 9.42 16.59
C PHE A 172 6.28 8.04 16.66
N ALA A 173 7.05 6.96 16.68
CA ALA A 173 6.55 5.60 16.77
C ALA A 173 5.81 5.31 18.08
N ALA A 174 6.21 5.96 19.19
CA ALA A 174 5.53 5.88 20.48
C ALA A 174 4.10 6.43 20.44
N GLN A 175 3.82 7.45 19.61
CA GLN A 175 2.49 8.04 19.44
C GLN A 175 1.64 7.36 18.37
N THR A 176 2.22 6.49 17.55
CA THR A 176 1.58 5.88 16.38
C THR A 176 1.64 4.36 16.46
N SER A 177 0.99 3.68 15.52
CA SER A 177 1.07 2.23 15.41
C SER A 177 1.20 1.79 13.95
N LEU A 178 1.83 0.63 13.74
CA LEU A 178 1.82 -0.05 12.45
C LEU A 178 0.42 -0.59 12.17
N VAL A 179 -0.18 -1.30 13.14
CA VAL A 179 -1.53 -1.85 13.03
C VAL A 179 -2.55 -0.73 13.19
N PRO A 180 -3.55 -0.60 12.29
CA PRO A 180 -4.58 0.42 12.39
C PRO A 180 -5.29 0.40 13.75
N PHE A 181 -5.54 1.60 14.29
CA PHE A 181 -6.20 1.85 15.55
C PHE A 181 -5.50 1.33 16.83
N LEU A 182 -4.39 0.59 16.73
CA LEU A 182 -3.74 0.01 17.91
C LEU A 182 -3.22 1.08 18.89
N ALA A 183 -2.61 2.16 18.40
CA ALA A 183 -2.15 3.26 19.26
C ALA A 183 -3.33 3.96 19.97
N ILE A 184 -4.47 4.07 19.28
CA ILE A 184 -5.71 4.64 19.86
C ILE A 184 -6.28 3.72 20.93
N ALA A 185 -6.39 2.41 20.65
CA ALA A 185 -6.86 1.43 21.61
C ALA A 185 -5.98 1.35 22.87
N GLN A 186 -4.69 1.62 22.74
CA GLN A 186 -3.73 1.69 23.84
C GLN A 186 -3.68 3.05 24.56
N GLY A 187 -4.53 4.01 24.18
CA GLY A 187 -4.56 5.35 24.81
C GLY A 187 -3.34 6.24 24.46
N ARG A 188 -2.46 5.80 23.55
CA ARG A 188 -1.28 6.57 23.13
C ARG A 188 -1.60 7.68 22.12
N ASN A 189 -2.77 7.61 21.48
CA ASN A 189 -3.29 8.59 20.56
C ASN A 189 -4.82 8.63 20.62
N ARG A 190 -5.44 9.57 19.88
CA ARG A 190 -6.89 9.70 19.77
C ARG A 190 -7.32 9.84 18.32
N PHE A 191 -8.51 9.36 17.98
CA PHE A 191 -9.10 9.58 16.67
C PHE A 191 -9.68 10.99 16.57
N VAL A 192 -9.30 11.75 15.56
CA VAL A 192 -9.78 13.10 15.30
C VAL A 192 -10.27 13.21 13.86
N PHE A 193 -11.55 12.88 13.65
CA PHE A 193 -12.15 12.85 12.31
C PHE A 193 -12.00 14.18 11.56
N ARG A 194 -12.08 15.29 12.28
CA ARG A 194 -11.96 16.64 11.70
C ARG A 194 -10.64 16.89 11.00
N GLU A 195 -9.57 16.23 11.42
CA GLU A 195 -8.24 16.35 10.79
C GLU A 195 -8.19 15.67 9.41
N TYR A 196 -9.09 14.75 9.11
CA TYR A 196 -9.20 14.15 7.78
C TYR A 196 -9.68 15.19 6.76
N GLY A 197 -10.67 15.99 7.11
CA GLY A 197 -11.21 17.09 6.31
C GLY A 197 -12.21 16.65 5.25
N LEU A 198 -13.24 17.47 5.02
CA LEU A 198 -14.34 17.17 4.10
C LEU A 198 -13.89 16.94 2.65
N ALA A 199 -12.91 17.73 2.18
CA ALA A 199 -12.40 17.59 0.81
C ALA A 199 -11.84 16.17 0.56
N ARG A 200 -11.11 15.59 1.52
CA ARG A 200 -10.58 14.21 1.39
C ARG A 200 -11.68 13.17 1.44
N VAL A 201 -12.73 13.39 2.24
CA VAL A 201 -13.92 12.52 2.23
C VAL A 201 -14.54 12.49 0.84
N ILE A 202 -14.78 13.67 0.24
CA ILE A 202 -15.37 13.80 -1.10
C ILE A 202 -14.47 13.11 -2.14
N ILE A 203 -13.15 13.35 -2.11
CA ILE A 203 -12.20 12.76 -3.06
C ILE A 203 -12.16 11.23 -2.89
N ALA A 204 -12.17 10.70 -1.66
CA ALA A 204 -12.16 9.26 -1.41
C ALA A 204 -13.44 8.59 -1.91
N CYS A 205 -14.61 9.20 -1.67
CA CYS A 205 -15.88 8.72 -2.20
C CYS A 205 -15.91 8.78 -3.74
N ALA A 206 -15.46 9.87 -4.33
CA ALA A 206 -15.39 10.00 -5.79
C ALA A 206 -14.44 8.96 -6.40
N LEU A 207 -13.27 8.75 -5.80
CA LEU A 207 -12.32 7.71 -6.23
C LEU A 207 -12.97 6.32 -6.16
N PHE A 208 -13.66 6.00 -5.07
CA PHE A 208 -14.36 4.73 -4.94
C PHE A 208 -15.42 4.54 -6.04
N LEU A 209 -16.25 5.57 -6.31
CA LEU A 209 -17.26 5.49 -7.36
C LEU A 209 -16.63 5.35 -8.75
N ILE A 210 -15.56 6.09 -9.04
CA ILE A 210 -14.81 5.97 -10.30
C ILE A 210 -14.26 4.55 -10.45
N LEU A 211 -13.70 3.97 -9.41
CA LEU A 211 -13.20 2.59 -9.45
C LEU A 211 -14.32 1.58 -9.63
N MET A 212 -15.45 1.76 -8.93
CA MET A 212 -16.61 0.85 -9.04
C MET A 212 -17.21 0.85 -10.44
N TYR A 213 -17.58 2.02 -10.96
CA TYR A 213 -18.23 2.14 -12.26
C TYR A 213 -17.26 2.08 -13.44
N GLY A 214 -16.02 2.51 -13.24
CA GLY A 214 -14.96 2.44 -14.25
C GLY A 214 -14.35 1.05 -14.43
N HIS A 215 -14.52 0.15 -13.46
CA HIS A 215 -13.87 -1.16 -13.46
C HIS A 215 -14.23 -1.99 -14.71
N GLY A 216 -15.51 -2.01 -15.10
CA GLY A 216 -15.98 -2.71 -16.30
C GLY A 216 -15.31 -2.19 -17.58
N TYR A 217 -15.14 -0.88 -17.70
CA TYR A 217 -14.53 -0.26 -18.89
C TYR A 217 -13.01 -0.50 -18.97
N VAL A 218 -12.30 -0.49 -17.84
CA VAL A 218 -10.83 -0.59 -17.82
C VAL A 218 -10.36 -2.04 -17.77
N ILE A 219 -11.03 -2.88 -16.99
CA ILE A 219 -10.63 -4.27 -16.69
C ILE A 219 -11.47 -5.28 -17.49
N GLY A 220 -12.64 -4.88 -18.00
CA GLY A 220 -13.55 -5.73 -18.75
C GLY A 220 -14.42 -6.65 -17.86
N ARG A 221 -14.49 -6.37 -16.56
CA ARG A 221 -15.37 -7.08 -15.62
C ARG A 221 -16.23 -6.09 -14.86
N ASP A 222 -17.52 -6.25 -14.91
CA ASP A 222 -18.45 -5.48 -14.10
C ASP A 222 -18.40 -5.96 -12.64
N VAL A 223 -18.36 -5.02 -11.71
CA VAL A 223 -18.36 -5.27 -10.26
C VAL A 223 -19.56 -4.64 -9.56
N THR A 224 -20.48 -4.05 -10.33
CA THR A 224 -21.68 -3.38 -9.80
C THR A 224 -22.84 -4.34 -9.58
N GLY A 225 -22.88 -5.49 -10.32
CA GLY A 225 -23.88 -6.56 -10.22
C GLY A 225 -23.62 -7.58 -9.15
#